data_00ca895060e93475e09963f0e066093b
#
_entry.id   00ca895060e93475e09963f0e066093b
#
_cell.length_a   1.000
_cell.length_b   1.000
_cell.length_c   1.000
_cell.angle_alpha   90.00
_cell.angle_beta   90.00
_cell.angle_gamma   90.00
#
_symmetry.space_group_name_H-M   'P 1'
#
loop_
_entity.id
_entity.type
_entity.pdbx_description
1 polymer ?
#
loop_
_entity_poly.entity_id
_entity_poly.type
_entity_poly.pdbx_seq_one_letter_code
_entity_poly.pdbx_strand_id
1 'polypeptide(L)'
;MVGPALSHYSAAFPTPALRMNSKPVLTLDDVKRIAAAAEAEALKNQWAVTIAIVDDGGHLLWLQRLDGAAPISSHIAPGKARTAAVGRRESKVYEDMINQGRSAFLSAPTLEGMLEGGVPILAQGQCVGAVGVSGVKSSEDVQIAKAGIAAL
;
A
#
# COMPACT_ATOMS: atom_id res chain seq x y z
N MET A 1 31.37 -6.31 64.46
CA MET A 1 32.06 -6.75 63.23
C MET A 1 30.98 -6.84 62.15
N VAL A 2 30.95 -5.90 61.22
CA VAL A 2 30.01 -5.88 60.10
C VAL A 2 30.80 -6.38 58.87
N GLY A 3 30.38 -7.50 58.30
CA GLY A 3 31.01 -8.08 57.13
C GLY A 3 30.66 -7.29 55.86
N PRO A 4 31.55 -7.31 54.84
CA PRO A 4 31.32 -6.52 53.63
C PRO A 4 30.17 -7.07 52.79
N ALA A 5 29.30 -6.17 52.31
CA ALA A 5 28.22 -6.47 51.36
C ALA A 5 28.81 -6.92 50.02
N LEU A 6 28.42 -8.12 49.59
CA LEU A 6 28.72 -8.61 48.27
C LEU A 6 27.96 -7.77 47.21
N SER A 7 28.71 -6.91 46.52
CA SER A 7 28.22 -6.20 45.34
C SER A 7 27.94 -7.21 44.22
N HIS A 8 26.66 -7.40 43.89
CA HIS A 8 26.29 -8.18 42.73
C HIS A 8 26.62 -7.37 41.46
N TYR A 9 27.75 -7.65 40.86
CA TYR A 9 28.06 -7.22 39.50
C TYR A 9 27.13 -7.96 38.52
N SER A 10 26.01 -7.33 38.17
CA SER A 10 25.21 -7.76 37.03
C SER A 10 25.96 -7.32 35.76
N ALA A 11 26.77 -8.18 35.20
CA ALA A 11 27.31 -7.99 33.88
C ALA A 11 26.14 -8.16 32.88
N ALA A 12 25.56 -7.04 32.45
CA ALA A 12 24.63 -7.03 31.33
C ALA A 12 25.43 -7.46 30.10
N PHE A 13 25.21 -8.68 29.64
CA PHE A 13 25.73 -9.11 28.35
C PHE A 13 25.11 -8.24 27.27
N PRO A 14 25.88 -7.63 26.35
CA PRO A 14 25.33 -6.85 25.28
C PRO A 14 24.43 -7.77 24.43
N THR A 15 23.17 -7.41 24.32
CA THR A 15 22.26 -8.11 23.41
C THR A 15 22.84 -7.99 22.01
N PRO A 16 23.09 -9.11 21.29
CA PRO A 16 23.62 -9.02 19.96
C PRO A 16 22.69 -8.19 19.09
N ALA A 17 23.24 -7.21 18.37
CA ALA A 17 22.45 -6.39 17.45
C ALA A 17 21.80 -7.32 16.41
N LEU A 18 20.48 -7.16 16.24
CA LEU A 18 19.77 -7.89 15.21
C LEU A 18 20.36 -7.54 13.84
N ARG A 19 20.72 -8.58 13.07
CA ARG A 19 21.27 -8.43 11.72
C ARG A 19 20.18 -8.28 10.65
N MET A 20 18.93 -8.17 11.08
CA MET A 20 17.80 -7.96 10.18
C MET A 20 17.65 -6.48 9.81
N ASN A 21 17.30 -6.24 8.56
CA ASN A 21 16.93 -4.90 8.13
C ASN A 21 15.60 -4.49 8.76
N SER A 22 15.46 -3.22 9.09
CA SER A 22 14.19 -2.63 9.54
C SER A 22 13.45 -2.02 8.36
N LYS A 23 12.12 -2.04 8.44
CA LYS A 23 11.24 -1.41 7.47
C LYS A 23 10.09 -0.72 8.19
N PRO A 24 9.72 0.52 7.78
CA PRO A 24 8.51 1.16 8.29
C PRO A 24 7.27 0.33 7.96
N VAL A 25 6.27 0.41 8.82
CA VAL A 25 4.98 -0.27 8.66
C VAL A 25 3.88 0.79 8.73
N LEU A 26 2.92 0.73 7.81
CA LEU A 26 1.74 1.60 7.86
C LEU A 26 0.93 1.35 9.13
N THR A 27 0.65 2.41 9.87
CA THR A 27 -0.29 2.37 10.98
C THR A 27 -1.72 2.60 10.48
N LEU A 28 -2.71 2.28 11.31
CA LEU A 28 -4.11 2.60 10.99
C LEU A 28 -4.31 4.12 10.80
N ASP A 29 -3.61 4.95 11.56
CA ASP A 29 -3.68 6.40 11.41
C ASP A 29 -3.12 6.87 10.06
N ASP A 30 -2.04 6.27 9.58
CA ASP A 30 -1.50 6.53 8.24
C ASP A 30 -2.53 6.16 7.17
N VAL A 31 -3.13 4.98 7.29
CA VAL A 31 -4.17 4.49 6.35
C VAL A 31 -5.37 5.43 6.32
N LYS A 32 -5.85 5.90 7.47
CA LYS A 32 -6.96 6.84 7.55
C LYS A 32 -6.64 8.19 6.90
N ARG A 33 -5.42 8.70 7.08
CA ARG A 33 -4.99 9.95 6.43
C ARG A 33 -4.94 9.81 4.91
N ILE A 34 -4.39 8.71 4.42
CA ILE A 34 -4.35 8.41 2.98
C ILE A 34 -5.78 8.31 2.43
N ALA A 35 -6.65 7.54 3.08
CA ALA A 35 -8.03 7.34 2.67
C ALA A 35 -8.81 8.65 2.61
N ALA A 36 -8.67 9.50 3.63
CA ALA A 36 -9.34 10.79 3.69
C ALA A 36 -8.90 11.74 2.57
N ALA A 37 -7.60 11.79 2.27
CA ALA A 37 -7.08 12.62 1.19
C ALA A 37 -7.48 12.10 -0.20
N ALA A 38 -7.49 10.78 -0.39
CA ALA A 38 -7.98 10.17 -1.62
C ALA A 38 -9.49 10.45 -1.83
N GLU A 39 -10.30 10.31 -0.78
CA GLU A 39 -11.71 10.66 -0.82
C GLU A 39 -11.92 12.14 -1.17
N ALA A 40 -11.19 13.04 -0.54
CA ALA A 40 -11.28 14.47 -0.81
C ALA A 40 -10.98 14.79 -2.28
N GLU A 41 -9.97 14.17 -2.87
CA GLU A 41 -9.65 14.35 -4.28
C GLU A 41 -10.77 13.82 -5.19
N ALA A 42 -11.32 12.66 -4.87
CA ALA A 42 -12.43 12.08 -5.62
C ALA A 42 -13.68 12.98 -5.56
N LEU A 43 -14.06 13.46 -4.38
CA LEU A 43 -15.23 14.32 -4.19
C LEU A 43 -15.07 15.69 -4.86
N LYS A 44 -13.87 16.26 -4.79
CA LYS A 44 -13.54 17.54 -5.46
C LYS A 44 -13.80 17.48 -6.97
N ASN A 45 -13.52 16.34 -7.58
CA ASN A 45 -13.70 16.13 -9.01
C ASN A 45 -15.05 15.47 -9.37
N GLN A 46 -15.90 15.19 -8.39
CA GLN A 46 -17.17 14.46 -8.55
C GLN A 46 -16.99 13.06 -9.16
N TRP A 47 -15.94 12.37 -8.77
CA TRP A 47 -15.61 11.03 -9.21
C TRP A 47 -16.09 9.99 -8.20
N ALA A 48 -16.95 9.07 -8.65
CA ALA A 48 -17.46 7.96 -7.86
C ALA A 48 -16.53 6.75 -8.01
N VAL A 49 -15.75 6.47 -6.99
CA VAL A 49 -14.71 5.43 -7.02
C VAL A 49 -14.74 4.55 -5.78
N THR A 50 -14.08 3.41 -5.87
CA THR A 50 -13.63 2.61 -4.72
C THR A 50 -12.16 2.87 -4.48
N ILE A 51 -11.79 3.08 -3.22
CA ILE A 51 -10.43 3.28 -2.74
C ILE A 51 -10.05 2.06 -1.89
N ALA A 52 -8.93 1.42 -2.20
CA ALA A 52 -8.38 0.31 -1.44
C ALA A 52 -6.94 0.65 -1.03
N ILE A 53 -6.58 0.31 0.20
CA ILE A 53 -5.22 0.44 0.71
C ILE A 53 -4.79 -0.93 1.23
N VAL A 54 -3.61 -1.36 0.83
CA VAL A 54 -3.02 -2.64 1.24
C VAL A 54 -1.64 -2.42 1.86
N ASP A 55 -1.19 -3.42 2.64
CA ASP A 55 0.19 -3.46 3.13
C ASP A 55 1.17 -3.89 2.03
N ASP A 56 2.43 -4.06 2.39
CA ASP A 56 3.50 -4.46 1.46
C ASP A 56 3.36 -5.89 0.94
N GLY A 57 2.59 -6.74 1.61
CA GLY A 57 2.22 -8.09 1.16
C GLY A 57 0.93 -8.13 0.33
N GLY A 58 0.31 -6.98 0.07
CA GLY A 58 -0.95 -6.90 -0.66
C GLY A 58 -2.20 -7.21 0.16
N HIS A 59 -2.08 -7.30 1.49
CA HIS A 59 -3.19 -7.55 2.39
C HIS A 59 -4.00 -6.30 2.64
N LEU A 60 -5.33 -6.42 2.63
CA LEU A 60 -6.25 -5.30 2.73
C LEU A 60 -6.18 -4.65 4.12
N LEU A 61 -5.98 -3.32 4.14
CA LEU A 61 -6.05 -2.48 5.33
C LEU A 61 -7.28 -1.56 5.32
N TRP A 62 -7.75 -1.14 4.14
CA TRP A 62 -8.87 -0.24 3.96
C TRP A 62 -9.58 -0.47 2.65
N LEU A 63 -10.92 -0.48 2.68
CA LEU A 63 -11.76 -0.53 1.49
C LEU A 63 -12.94 0.41 1.69
N GLN A 64 -13.10 1.34 0.76
CA GLN A 64 -14.17 2.32 0.80
C GLN A 64 -14.73 2.52 -0.61
N ARG A 65 -15.99 2.17 -0.81
CA ARG A 65 -16.70 2.46 -2.04
C ARG A 65 -17.57 3.70 -1.85
N LEU A 66 -17.29 4.76 -2.61
CA LEU A 66 -18.10 5.96 -2.59
C LEU A 66 -19.46 5.72 -3.25
N ASP A 67 -20.45 6.50 -2.86
CA ASP A 67 -21.78 6.42 -3.44
C ASP A 67 -21.70 6.63 -4.97
N GLY A 68 -22.43 5.82 -5.70
CA GLY A 68 -22.46 5.86 -7.16
C GLY A 68 -21.34 5.09 -7.88
N ALA A 69 -20.32 4.60 -7.18
CA ALA A 69 -19.31 3.74 -7.80
C ALA A 69 -19.91 2.39 -8.19
N ALA A 70 -19.56 1.91 -9.38
CA ALA A 70 -20.02 0.62 -9.86
C ALA A 70 -19.54 -0.52 -8.92
N PRO A 71 -20.38 -1.53 -8.61
CA PRO A 71 -20.01 -2.60 -7.67
C PRO A 71 -18.71 -3.33 -8.03
N ILE A 72 -18.39 -3.49 -9.30
CA ILE A 72 -17.15 -4.14 -9.76
C ILE A 72 -15.90 -3.42 -9.25
N SER A 73 -15.98 -2.11 -9.02
CA SER A 73 -14.85 -1.34 -8.50
C SER A 73 -14.34 -1.85 -7.14
N SER A 74 -15.23 -2.47 -6.34
CA SER A 74 -14.86 -3.09 -5.06
C SER A 74 -13.95 -4.32 -5.23
N HIS A 75 -13.95 -4.95 -6.38
CA HIS A 75 -13.05 -6.06 -6.72
C HIS A 75 -11.78 -5.55 -7.42
N ILE A 76 -11.94 -4.57 -8.31
CA ILE A 76 -10.82 -4.05 -9.11
C ILE A 76 -9.85 -3.23 -8.27
N ALA A 77 -10.33 -2.34 -7.42
CA ALA A 77 -9.46 -1.47 -6.60
C ALA A 77 -8.49 -2.26 -5.71
N PRO A 78 -8.93 -3.28 -4.94
CA PRO A 78 -8.00 -4.12 -4.18
C PRO A 78 -7.00 -4.88 -5.06
N GLY A 79 -7.42 -5.34 -6.24
CA GLY A 79 -6.54 -6.01 -7.21
C GLY A 79 -5.44 -5.10 -7.71
N LYS A 80 -5.77 -3.85 -8.07
CA LYS A 80 -4.80 -2.82 -8.47
C LYS A 80 -3.81 -2.50 -7.33
N ALA A 81 -4.32 -2.35 -6.10
CA ALA A 81 -3.50 -2.10 -4.93
C ALA A 81 -2.51 -3.25 -4.68
N ARG A 82 -2.99 -4.50 -4.70
CA ARG A 82 -2.15 -5.69 -4.52
C ARG A 82 -1.07 -5.77 -5.59
N THR A 83 -1.43 -5.56 -6.84
CA THR A 83 -0.48 -5.56 -7.95
C THR A 83 0.64 -4.54 -7.72
N ALA A 84 0.30 -3.32 -7.30
CA ALA A 84 1.29 -2.28 -7.04
C ALA A 84 2.17 -2.58 -5.83
N ALA A 85 1.61 -3.11 -4.74
CA ALA A 85 2.36 -3.45 -3.53
C ALA A 85 3.34 -4.61 -3.76
N VAL A 86 2.83 -5.73 -4.26
CA VAL A 86 3.63 -6.95 -4.45
C VAL A 86 4.64 -6.79 -5.58
N GLY A 87 4.26 -6.05 -6.64
CA GLY A 87 5.17 -5.72 -7.74
C GLY A 87 6.12 -4.56 -7.44
N ARG A 88 5.89 -3.79 -6.37
CA ARG A 88 6.67 -2.62 -5.95
C ARG A 88 6.78 -1.55 -7.06
N ARG A 89 5.72 -1.39 -7.85
CA ARG A 89 5.62 -0.43 -8.95
C ARG A 89 4.17 -0.12 -9.26
N GLU A 90 3.92 0.95 -9.99
CA GLU A 90 2.56 1.24 -10.44
C GLU A 90 2.00 0.07 -11.27
N SER A 91 0.74 -0.28 -11.06
CA SER A 91 0.08 -1.37 -11.78
C SER A 91 -0.01 -1.14 -13.29
N LYS A 92 0.05 0.14 -13.72
CA LYS A 92 0.15 0.52 -15.13
C LYS A 92 1.32 -0.16 -15.85
N VAL A 93 2.44 -0.37 -15.19
CA VAL A 93 3.62 -1.01 -15.80
C VAL A 93 3.28 -2.40 -16.32
N TYR A 94 2.49 -3.16 -15.57
CA TYR A 94 2.04 -4.49 -16.00
C TYR A 94 1.02 -4.40 -17.13
N GLU A 95 0.08 -3.47 -17.06
CA GLU A 95 -0.87 -3.23 -18.16
C GLU A 95 -0.16 -2.90 -19.47
N ASP A 96 0.81 -2.00 -19.43
CA ASP A 96 1.59 -1.63 -20.61
C ASP A 96 2.38 -2.83 -21.17
N MET A 97 2.98 -3.65 -20.32
CA MET A 97 3.70 -4.85 -20.73
C MET A 97 2.78 -5.85 -21.43
N ILE A 98 1.59 -6.07 -20.91
CA ILE A 98 0.58 -6.96 -21.50
C ILE A 98 0.13 -6.40 -22.85
N ASN A 99 -0.19 -5.12 -22.90
CA ASN A 99 -0.63 -4.44 -24.13
C ASN A 99 0.44 -4.41 -25.22
N GLN A 100 1.71 -4.47 -24.84
CA GLN A 100 2.84 -4.56 -25.77
C GLN A 100 3.13 -6.00 -26.23
N GLY A 101 2.27 -6.95 -25.90
CA GLY A 101 2.32 -8.32 -26.38
C GLY A 101 2.82 -9.34 -25.36
N ARG A 102 3.21 -8.95 -24.15
CA ARG A 102 3.66 -9.88 -23.12
C ARG A 102 2.48 -10.49 -22.34
N SER A 103 1.60 -11.16 -23.06
CA SER A 103 0.36 -11.77 -22.50
C SER A 103 0.63 -12.84 -21.43
N ALA A 104 1.83 -13.43 -21.39
CA ALA A 104 2.21 -14.40 -20.36
C ALA A 104 2.12 -13.84 -18.92
N PHE A 105 2.19 -12.51 -18.74
CA PHE A 105 1.97 -11.89 -17.43
C PHE A 105 0.57 -12.16 -16.85
N LEU A 106 -0.42 -12.46 -17.68
CA LEU A 106 -1.75 -12.84 -17.21
C LEU A 106 -1.75 -14.11 -16.35
N SER A 107 -0.69 -14.93 -16.44
CA SER A 107 -0.52 -16.12 -15.61
C SER A 107 0.26 -15.87 -14.31
N ALA A 108 0.70 -14.64 -14.05
CA ALA A 108 1.43 -14.34 -12.83
C ALA A 108 0.57 -14.60 -11.59
N PRO A 109 1.06 -15.35 -10.60
CA PRO A 109 0.28 -15.66 -9.41
C PRO A 109 -0.02 -14.41 -8.60
N THR A 110 -1.16 -14.38 -7.93
CA THR A 110 -1.64 -13.31 -7.03
C THR A 110 -1.89 -11.94 -7.67
N LEU A 111 -1.55 -11.71 -8.92
CA LEU A 111 -1.75 -10.43 -9.60
C LEU A 111 -3.02 -10.49 -10.47
N GLU A 112 -4.14 -10.02 -9.92
CA GLU A 112 -5.44 -10.04 -10.58
C GLU A 112 -5.91 -8.67 -11.09
N GLY A 113 -5.20 -7.61 -10.74
CA GLY A 113 -5.52 -6.22 -11.09
C GLY A 113 -4.38 -5.53 -11.83
N MET A 114 -3.88 -6.13 -12.91
CA MET A 114 -2.82 -5.54 -13.74
C MET A 114 -3.36 -4.44 -14.65
N LEU A 115 -4.03 -3.47 -14.03
CA LEU A 115 -4.69 -2.33 -14.65
C LEU A 115 -4.17 -1.04 -14.00
N GLU A 116 -4.02 0.02 -14.78
CA GLU A 116 -3.64 1.33 -14.26
C GLU A 116 -4.60 1.80 -13.14
N GLY A 117 -4.06 2.30 -12.05
CA GLY A 117 -4.82 2.79 -10.90
C GLY A 117 -4.28 2.31 -9.55
N GLY A 118 -3.29 1.45 -9.54
CA GLY A 118 -2.56 1.03 -8.34
C GLY A 118 -1.22 1.76 -8.23
N VAL A 119 -0.94 2.37 -7.08
CA VAL A 119 0.27 3.17 -6.84
C VAL A 119 0.93 2.72 -5.55
N PRO A 120 2.22 2.34 -5.56
CA PRO A 120 2.91 1.91 -4.35
C PRO A 120 3.15 3.08 -3.40
N ILE A 121 3.10 2.80 -2.11
CA ILE A 121 3.48 3.73 -1.05
C ILE A 121 4.93 3.45 -0.69
N LEU A 122 5.78 4.46 -0.87
CA LEU A 122 7.19 4.37 -0.57
C LEU A 122 7.52 5.18 0.69
N ALA A 123 8.25 4.56 1.61
CA ALA A 123 8.80 5.23 2.79
C ALA A 123 10.25 4.78 2.96
N GLN A 124 11.17 5.74 3.08
CA GLN A 124 12.61 5.47 3.19
C GLN A 124 13.13 4.57 2.05
N GLY A 125 12.63 4.78 0.83
CA GLY A 125 12.98 3.99 -0.34
C GLY A 125 12.43 2.57 -0.38
N GLN A 126 11.57 2.19 0.58
CA GLN A 126 10.98 0.86 0.68
C GLN A 126 9.48 0.91 0.40
N CYS A 127 8.95 -0.11 -0.29
CA CYS A 127 7.51 -0.25 -0.47
C CYS A 127 6.88 -0.74 0.83
N VAL A 128 5.98 0.06 1.39
CA VAL A 128 5.29 -0.24 2.65
C VAL A 128 3.80 -0.56 2.44
N GLY A 129 3.33 -0.45 1.23
CA GLY A 129 1.95 -0.72 0.86
C GLY A 129 1.62 -0.14 -0.50
N ALA A 130 0.35 -0.05 -0.81
CA ALA A 130 -0.13 0.57 -2.03
C ALA A 130 -1.58 1.07 -1.89
N VAL A 131 -1.93 2.03 -2.73
CA VAL A 131 -3.31 2.49 -2.92
C VAL A 131 -3.77 2.03 -4.29
N GLY A 132 -4.96 1.44 -4.36
CA GLY A 132 -5.64 1.11 -5.60
C GLY A 132 -6.97 1.83 -5.68
N VAL A 133 -7.25 2.41 -6.84
CA VAL A 133 -8.49 3.14 -7.10
C VAL A 133 -9.12 2.62 -8.38
N SER A 134 -10.44 2.51 -8.37
CA SER A 134 -11.21 2.10 -9.54
C SER A 134 -12.56 2.78 -9.56
N GLY A 135 -12.99 3.21 -10.73
CA GLY A 135 -14.35 3.75 -10.93
C GLY A 135 -14.46 4.82 -12.01
N VAL A 136 -13.36 5.45 -12.39
CA VAL A 136 -13.32 6.49 -13.43
C VAL A 136 -12.25 6.14 -14.46
N LYS A 137 -11.78 7.10 -15.26
CA LYS A 137 -10.66 6.83 -16.18
C LYS A 137 -9.43 6.39 -15.39
N SER A 138 -8.65 5.49 -15.95
CA SER A 138 -7.47 4.93 -15.26
C SER A 138 -6.48 6.00 -14.80
N SER A 139 -6.26 7.05 -15.58
CA SER A 139 -5.41 8.19 -15.20
C SER A 139 -5.99 9.02 -14.04
N GLU A 140 -7.32 9.11 -13.94
CA GLU A 140 -8.02 9.78 -12.85
C GLU A 140 -7.96 8.91 -11.58
N ASP A 141 -8.09 7.60 -11.71
CA ASP A 141 -7.87 6.64 -10.62
C ASP A 141 -6.47 6.82 -10.00
N VAL A 142 -5.43 6.95 -10.84
CA VAL A 142 -4.04 7.21 -10.40
C VAL A 142 -3.94 8.55 -9.68
N GLN A 143 -4.59 9.60 -10.20
CA GLN A 143 -4.59 10.93 -9.58
C GLN A 143 -5.12 10.87 -8.15
N ILE A 144 -6.23 10.16 -7.92
CA ILE A 144 -6.80 9.97 -6.59
C ILE A 144 -5.83 9.21 -5.68
N ALA A 145 -5.24 8.11 -6.17
CA ALA A 145 -4.28 7.32 -5.41
C ALA A 145 -3.07 8.16 -4.97
N LYS A 146 -2.51 8.95 -5.88
CA LYS A 146 -1.36 9.83 -5.60
C LYS A 146 -1.72 10.96 -4.62
N ALA A 147 -2.92 11.53 -4.72
CA ALA A 147 -3.40 12.53 -3.77
C ALA A 147 -3.51 11.94 -2.35
N GLY A 148 -3.97 10.71 -2.22
CA GLY A 148 -4.00 10.01 -0.95
C GLY A 148 -2.60 9.82 -0.36
N ILE A 149 -1.66 9.30 -1.14
CA ILE A 149 -0.28 9.03 -0.71
C ILE A 149 0.45 10.33 -0.30
N ALA A 150 0.16 11.45 -0.96
CA ALA A 150 0.76 12.74 -0.64
C ALA A 150 0.42 13.25 0.77
N ALA A 151 -0.58 12.70 1.44
CA ALA A 151 -0.97 13.05 2.81
C ALA A 151 -0.18 12.30 3.89
N LEU A 152 0.70 11.40 3.49
CA LEU A 152 1.50 10.59 4.42
C LEU A 152 2.69 11.35 4.99
#